data_9c630fd03857e50f89149e1f0d3084d7
#
_entry.id   9c630fd03857e50f89149e1f0d3084d7
#
_cell.length_a   1.000
_cell.length_b   1.000
_cell.length_c   1.000
_cell.angle_alpha   90.00
_cell.angle_beta   90.00
_cell.angle_gamma   90.00
#
_symmetry.space_group_name_H-M   'P 1'
#
loop_
_entity.id
_entity.type
_entity.pdbx_description
1 polymer ?
#
loop_
_entity_poly.entity_id
_entity_poly.type
_entity_poly.pdbx_seq_one_letter_code
_entity_poly.pdbx_strand_id
1 'polypeptide(L)'
;MRKVSVFLLLLVLAAADVAMAQQYQVGVCDWMILKRQKLGEFSRAREIGADGVELDMGGLGNRAAFDNQLRDPQQAALFRHVADSLGVKIGAMAMSGFYGQSLAKKDSYREMAMDCFDTMDRMGSGPVVFLPLGGSGNDWTNDKALRKEIVKRLHELGEMAKKRGKIIGIDTPLDAKGNKKLLKEIGSDGVKIFYKWQTILENKWDLLKDLKALGAQNICAMHASNTDGVCLRDDKQVDVPAIKALLDQMKWSGWLFVERSRDTTMVRNVVANYSNNVNYLKSIFNSLPEAEVKLNSEGRDPQYVETILGRAKKVTDEFSQTYTPMGQNLRNIVANRYFELNDIYAERDSLKKTDKKLAEAVCDSKLYRSHFAFDANLAKYLDPSRIERVKDVMTFNVVKVTYEAQCDMIPTLKDEEKQQILLWLKEARELAIDAESSNKKHEVFGKYKGRINNYLSKRGYDLTKEREAWYERVKARGGQL
;
A
#
# COMPACT_ATOMS: atom_id res chain seq x y z
N MET A 1 -43.12 -38.17 -13.54
CA MET A 1 -41.66 -38.10 -13.59
C MET A 1 -41.04 -37.13 -14.62
N ARG A 2 -41.75 -36.72 -15.68
CA ARG A 2 -41.24 -35.76 -16.70
C ARG A 2 -41.23 -34.27 -16.27
N LYS A 3 -42.05 -33.86 -15.30
CA LYS A 3 -42.11 -32.45 -14.86
C LYS A 3 -41.00 -32.03 -13.85
N VAL A 4 -40.43 -33.00 -13.14
CA VAL A 4 -39.34 -32.74 -12.17
C VAL A 4 -37.98 -32.55 -12.90
N SER A 5 -37.77 -33.26 -14.01
CA SER A 5 -36.54 -33.16 -14.80
C SER A 5 -36.40 -31.80 -15.54
N VAL A 6 -37.52 -31.20 -15.95
CA VAL A 6 -37.52 -29.89 -16.64
C VAL A 6 -37.24 -28.76 -15.61
N PHE A 7 -37.71 -28.90 -14.36
CA PHE A 7 -37.45 -27.90 -13.32
C PHE A 7 -35.98 -27.96 -12.83
N LEU A 8 -35.36 -29.15 -12.77
CA LEU A 8 -33.97 -29.28 -12.44
C LEU A 8 -33.04 -28.77 -13.56
N LEU A 9 -33.45 -28.93 -14.81
CA LEU A 9 -32.69 -28.42 -15.98
C LEU A 9 -32.74 -26.89 -16.07
N LEU A 10 -33.88 -26.28 -15.71
CA LEU A 10 -34.02 -24.83 -15.64
C LEU A 10 -33.27 -24.23 -14.44
N LEU A 11 -33.16 -24.94 -13.32
CA LEU A 11 -32.34 -24.52 -12.16
C LEU A 11 -30.84 -24.64 -12.47
N VAL A 12 -30.40 -25.59 -13.25
CA VAL A 12 -28.99 -25.73 -13.66
C VAL A 12 -28.62 -24.68 -14.73
N LEU A 13 -29.56 -24.30 -15.62
CA LEU A 13 -29.35 -23.21 -16.57
C LEU A 13 -29.40 -21.83 -15.92
N ALA A 14 -30.20 -21.63 -14.86
CA ALA A 14 -30.20 -20.38 -14.10
C ALA A 14 -28.98 -20.25 -13.17
N ALA A 15 -28.32 -21.36 -12.82
CA ALA A 15 -27.05 -21.33 -12.07
C ALA A 15 -25.81 -21.10 -12.98
N ALA A 16 -25.95 -21.25 -14.30
CA ALA A 16 -24.86 -21.00 -15.24
C ALA A 16 -24.70 -19.51 -15.64
N ASP A 17 -25.71 -18.69 -15.33
CA ASP A 17 -25.65 -17.23 -15.43
C ASP A 17 -25.24 -16.54 -14.09
N VAL A 18 -24.58 -17.25 -13.21
CA VAL A 18 -23.75 -16.58 -12.19
C VAL A 18 -22.63 -15.93 -13.00
N ALA A 19 -22.89 -14.69 -13.39
CA ALA A 19 -21.96 -13.81 -14.05
C ALA A 19 -20.59 -14.07 -13.48
N MET A 20 -19.62 -14.45 -14.30
CA MET A 20 -18.22 -14.38 -13.90
C MET A 20 -17.99 -12.93 -13.51
N ALA A 21 -18.04 -12.66 -12.20
CA ALA A 21 -17.83 -11.32 -11.69
C ALA A 21 -16.52 -10.83 -12.30
N GLN A 22 -16.55 -9.64 -12.91
CA GLN A 22 -15.35 -9.03 -13.45
C GLN A 22 -14.29 -9.03 -12.36
N GLN A 23 -13.19 -9.76 -12.58
CA GLN A 23 -12.13 -9.87 -11.60
C GLN A 23 -11.05 -8.85 -11.94
N TYR A 24 -10.95 -7.85 -11.09
CA TYR A 24 -9.83 -6.93 -11.09
C TYR A 24 -8.79 -7.39 -10.08
N GLN A 25 -7.52 -7.29 -10.44
CA GLN A 25 -6.40 -7.58 -9.56
C GLN A 25 -5.52 -6.33 -9.47
N VAL A 26 -5.09 -5.98 -8.26
CA VAL A 26 -4.29 -4.79 -8.02
C VAL A 26 -2.90 -5.21 -7.59
N GLY A 27 -1.91 -4.89 -8.41
CA GLY A 27 -0.50 -5.21 -8.20
C GLY A 27 0.38 -3.97 -8.06
N VAL A 28 1.67 -4.23 -7.86
CA VAL A 28 2.71 -3.21 -7.83
C VAL A 28 3.88 -3.63 -8.71
N CYS A 29 4.60 -2.64 -9.28
CA CYS A 29 5.83 -2.90 -10.03
C CYS A 29 7.00 -3.10 -9.05
N ASP A 30 7.77 -4.17 -9.18
CA ASP A 30 8.89 -4.48 -8.27
C ASP A 30 9.95 -3.38 -8.24
N TRP A 31 10.21 -2.72 -9.38
CA TRP A 31 11.16 -1.59 -9.47
C TRP A 31 10.64 -0.33 -8.79
N MET A 32 9.31 -0.14 -8.69
CA MET A 32 8.71 0.99 -8.01
C MET A 32 8.75 0.85 -6.50
N ILE A 33 8.67 -0.38 -5.98
CA ILE A 33 8.80 -0.68 -4.55
C ILE A 33 10.25 -0.92 -4.12
N LEU A 34 11.22 -0.53 -4.96
CA LEU A 34 12.68 -0.63 -4.75
C LEU A 34 13.17 -2.06 -4.52
N LYS A 35 12.56 -3.03 -5.20
CA LYS A 35 12.85 -4.46 -5.03
C LYS A 35 13.07 -5.21 -6.35
N ARG A 36 13.45 -4.49 -7.43
CA ARG A 36 13.67 -5.08 -8.76
C ARG A 36 14.43 -6.41 -8.68
N GLN A 37 13.75 -7.51 -9.06
CA GLN A 37 14.26 -8.87 -8.94
C GLN A 37 14.98 -9.16 -7.61
N LYS A 38 14.40 -8.78 -6.48
CA LYS A 38 14.92 -9.13 -5.15
C LYS A 38 13.87 -9.94 -4.41
N LEU A 39 14.30 -11.01 -3.77
CA LEU A 39 13.40 -11.95 -3.06
C LEU A 39 12.42 -11.23 -2.10
N GLY A 40 12.86 -10.12 -1.49
CA GLY A 40 12.02 -9.29 -0.62
C GLY A 40 10.90 -8.51 -1.33
N GLU A 41 10.73 -8.61 -2.64
CA GLU A 41 9.64 -7.96 -3.37
C GLU A 41 8.27 -8.54 -2.98
N PHE A 42 8.19 -9.85 -2.76
CA PHE A 42 6.95 -10.52 -2.40
C PHE A 42 6.51 -10.16 -0.97
N SER A 43 7.42 -10.14 0.01
CA SER A 43 7.09 -9.67 1.36
C SER A 43 6.68 -8.21 1.36
N ARG A 44 7.34 -7.37 0.56
CA ARG A 44 6.99 -5.96 0.40
C ARG A 44 5.61 -5.78 -0.27
N ALA A 45 5.32 -6.54 -1.33
CA ALA A 45 4.01 -6.52 -1.99
C ALA A 45 2.89 -6.98 -1.03
N ARG A 46 3.16 -8.00 -0.22
CA ARG A 46 2.23 -8.47 0.83
C ARG A 46 2.00 -7.39 1.90
N GLU A 47 3.05 -6.74 2.38
CA GLU A 47 2.99 -5.64 3.34
C GLU A 47 2.16 -4.46 2.80
N ILE A 48 2.31 -4.15 1.51
CA ILE A 48 1.55 -3.12 0.79
C ILE A 48 0.06 -3.48 0.64
N GLY A 49 -0.28 -4.77 0.67
CA GLY A 49 -1.64 -5.28 0.46
C GLY A 49 -1.97 -5.57 -1.02
N ALA A 50 -0.96 -5.65 -1.89
CA ALA A 50 -1.12 -5.98 -3.30
C ALA A 50 -1.50 -7.46 -3.52
N ASP A 51 -2.26 -7.74 -4.57
CA ASP A 51 -2.60 -9.11 -4.99
C ASP A 51 -1.41 -9.80 -5.67
N GLY A 52 -0.47 -9.01 -6.19
CA GLY A 52 0.70 -9.51 -6.87
C GLY A 52 1.68 -8.44 -7.29
N VAL A 53 2.69 -8.87 -8.05
CA VAL A 53 3.75 -8.03 -8.59
C VAL A 53 3.77 -8.09 -10.12
N GLU A 54 4.22 -7.00 -10.73
CA GLU A 54 4.79 -6.96 -12.06
C GLU A 54 6.30 -7.12 -11.89
N LEU A 55 6.82 -8.28 -12.30
CA LEU A 55 8.20 -8.72 -12.06
C LEU A 55 9.10 -8.30 -13.21
N ASP A 56 10.12 -7.49 -12.93
CA ASP A 56 11.07 -7.02 -13.95
C ASP A 56 12.07 -8.11 -14.37
N MET A 57 12.54 -8.03 -15.60
CA MET A 57 13.60 -8.91 -16.14
C MET A 57 15.01 -8.58 -15.65
N GLY A 58 15.15 -7.60 -14.76
CA GLY A 58 16.42 -7.11 -14.28
C GLY A 58 17.00 -5.96 -15.11
N GLY A 59 18.16 -5.47 -14.73
CA GLY A 59 18.78 -4.32 -15.38
C GLY A 59 19.23 -4.62 -16.83
N LEU A 60 18.95 -3.70 -17.75
CA LEU A 60 19.41 -3.80 -19.14
C LEU A 60 20.65 -2.94 -19.41
N GLY A 61 20.56 -1.64 -19.18
CA GLY A 61 21.62 -0.70 -19.59
C GLY A 61 21.98 -0.88 -21.07
N ASN A 62 23.27 -0.91 -21.40
CA ASN A 62 23.76 -1.13 -22.77
C ASN A 62 23.99 -2.61 -23.11
N ARG A 63 23.63 -3.55 -22.24
CA ARG A 63 23.86 -4.99 -22.43
C ARG A 63 23.04 -5.55 -23.60
N ALA A 64 23.51 -6.66 -24.17
CA ALA A 64 22.76 -7.41 -25.17
C ALA A 64 21.59 -8.19 -24.56
N ALA A 65 21.59 -8.48 -23.26
CA ALA A 65 20.56 -9.21 -22.52
C ALA A 65 20.29 -8.55 -21.16
N PHE A 66 19.13 -8.82 -20.58
CA PHE A 66 18.82 -8.44 -19.21
C PHE A 66 19.73 -9.13 -18.20
N ASP A 67 19.98 -8.47 -17.08
CA ASP A 67 20.65 -9.04 -15.91
C ASP A 67 19.65 -9.86 -15.09
N ASN A 68 19.16 -10.93 -15.72
CA ASN A 68 18.06 -11.75 -15.22
C ASN A 68 18.62 -12.92 -14.40
N GLN A 69 18.56 -12.81 -13.06
CA GLN A 69 18.99 -13.90 -12.16
C GLN A 69 18.05 -15.12 -12.19
N LEU A 70 16.81 -14.95 -12.67
CA LEU A 70 15.80 -16.01 -12.75
C LEU A 70 16.01 -16.96 -13.94
N ARG A 71 17.10 -16.78 -14.73
CA ARG A 71 17.59 -17.81 -15.63
C ARG A 71 18.08 -19.02 -14.89
N ASP A 72 18.61 -18.84 -13.67
CA ASP A 72 18.98 -19.93 -12.79
C ASP A 72 17.72 -20.61 -12.26
N PRO A 73 17.52 -21.92 -12.53
CA PRO A 73 16.34 -22.64 -12.09
C PRO A 73 16.18 -22.69 -10.54
N GLN A 74 17.31 -22.69 -9.80
CA GLN A 74 17.27 -22.71 -8.33
C GLN A 74 16.78 -21.37 -7.78
N GLN A 75 17.24 -20.26 -8.34
CA GLN A 75 16.78 -18.92 -7.99
C GLN A 75 15.28 -18.77 -8.35
N ALA A 76 14.88 -19.18 -9.56
CA ALA A 76 13.49 -19.13 -9.96
C ALA A 76 12.58 -19.96 -9.04
N ALA A 77 12.99 -21.17 -8.66
CA ALA A 77 12.27 -22.02 -7.73
C ALA A 77 12.13 -21.38 -6.34
N LEU A 78 13.20 -20.75 -5.82
CA LEU A 78 13.17 -20.01 -4.54
C LEU A 78 12.20 -18.84 -4.60
N PHE A 79 12.27 -18.01 -5.64
CA PHE A 79 11.37 -16.87 -5.81
C PHE A 79 9.92 -17.30 -5.89
N ARG A 80 9.62 -18.33 -6.70
CA ARG A 80 8.28 -18.89 -6.82
C ARG A 80 7.77 -19.43 -5.48
N HIS A 81 8.59 -20.20 -4.76
CA HIS A 81 8.22 -20.72 -3.43
C HIS A 81 7.85 -19.59 -2.46
N VAL A 82 8.62 -18.51 -2.42
CA VAL A 82 8.32 -17.35 -1.55
C VAL A 82 7.05 -16.64 -2.00
N ALA A 83 6.85 -16.42 -3.29
CA ALA A 83 5.63 -15.84 -3.83
C ALA A 83 4.39 -16.66 -3.42
N ASP A 84 4.43 -17.98 -3.64
CA ASP A 84 3.34 -18.91 -3.31
C ASP A 84 3.07 -18.92 -1.79
N SER A 85 4.11 -18.98 -0.95
CA SER A 85 3.99 -19.00 0.51
C SER A 85 3.35 -17.75 1.08
N LEU A 86 3.54 -16.60 0.42
CA LEU A 86 2.96 -15.31 0.81
C LEU A 86 1.61 -15.04 0.12
N GLY A 87 1.17 -15.89 -0.80
CA GLY A 87 -0.04 -15.68 -1.59
C GLY A 87 0.06 -14.48 -2.54
N VAL A 88 1.26 -14.12 -2.98
CA VAL A 88 1.52 -13.01 -3.90
C VAL A 88 1.69 -13.55 -5.32
N LYS A 89 0.81 -13.13 -6.23
CA LYS A 89 0.84 -13.58 -7.63
C LYS A 89 1.89 -12.82 -8.42
N ILE A 90 2.39 -13.43 -9.49
CA ILE A 90 3.17 -12.74 -10.51
C ILE A 90 2.22 -12.48 -11.68
N GLY A 91 1.67 -11.26 -11.74
CA GLY A 91 0.60 -10.91 -12.67
C GLY A 91 1.09 -10.63 -14.09
N ALA A 92 2.31 -10.10 -14.21
CA ALA A 92 2.98 -9.81 -15.48
C ALA A 92 4.50 -9.86 -15.31
N MET A 93 5.21 -10.01 -16.42
CA MET A 93 6.66 -9.78 -16.48
C MET A 93 6.95 -8.47 -17.19
N ALA A 94 8.03 -7.77 -16.82
CA ALA A 94 8.39 -6.49 -17.41
C ALA A 94 9.77 -6.47 -18.03
N MET A 95 9.86 -6.05 -19.27
CA MET A 95 11.11 -5.67 -19.94
C MET A 95 11.36 -4.16 -19.78
N SER A 96 11.30 -3.65 -18.53
CA SER A 96 11.34 -2.21 -18.22
C SER A 96 12.61 -1.51 -18.71
N GLY A 97 13.68 -2.24 -18.95
CA GLY A 97 14.92 -1.69 -19.51
C GLY A 97 14.73 -1.00 -20.87
N PHE A 98 13.66 -1.30 -21.59
CA PHE A 98 13.30 -0.61 -22.83
C PHE A 98 12.78 0.81 -22.63
N TYR A 99 12.56 1.28 -21.42
CA TYR A 99 12.45 2.73 -21.16
C TYR A 99 13.70 3.51 -21.56
N GLY A 100 14.87 2.88 -21.44
CA GLY A 100 16.17 3.47 -21.79
C GLY A 100 16.75 2.99 -23.13
N GLN A 101 16.08 2.13 -23.87
CA GLN A 101 16.57 1.52 -25.10
C GLN A 101 15.51 1.56 -26.19
N SER A 102 15.94 1.68 -27.46
CA SER A 102 15.05 1.59 -28.63
C SER A 102 14.90 0.13 -29.08
N LEU A 103 13.67 -0.36 -29.11
CA LEU A 103 13.37 -1.68 -29.67
C LEU A 103 13.80 -1.76 -31.14
N ALA A 104 13.70 -0.66 -31.92
CA ALA A 104 14.10 -0.62 -33.32
C ALA A 104 15.62 -0.82 -33.52
N LYS A 105 16.44 -0.51 -32.52
CA LYS A 105 17.91 -0.54 -32.57
C LYS A 105 18.55 -1.69 -31.79
N LYS A 106 17.73 -2.51 -31.12
CA LYS A 106 18.23 -3.59 -30.25
C LYS A 106 18.22 -4.92 -31.02
N ASP A 107 19.36 -5.35 -31.54
CA ASP A 107 19.41 -6.53 -32.42
C ASP A 107 19.07 -7.84 -31.69
N SER A 108 19.37 -7.92 -30.38
CA SER A 108 19.04 -9.08 -29.53
C SER A 108 17.61 -9.12 -29.01
N TYR A 109 16.66 -8.39 -29.62
CA TYR A 109 15.29 -8.29 -29.13
C TYR A 109 14.55 -9.65 -29.09
N ARG A 110 14.84 -10.57 -30.02
CA ARG A 110 14.23 -11.91 -30.05
C ARG A 110 14.72 -12.77 -28.88
N GLU A 111 16.03 -12.79 -28.66
CA GLU A 111 16.67 -13.53 -27.58
C GLU A 111 16.20 -13.01 -26.22
N MET A 112 16.04 -11.69 -26.08
CA MET A 112 15.52 -11.06 -24.86
C MET A 112 14.07 -11.45 -24.62
N ALA A 113 13.23 -11.49 -25.66
CA ALA A 113 11.84 -11.91 -25.54
C ALA A 113 11.74 -13.41 -25.19
N MET A 114 12.56 -14.26 -25.81
CA MET A 114 12.60 -15.69 -25.47
C MET A 114 13.03 -15.92 -24.03
N ASP A 115 14.07 -15.23 -23.55
CA ASP A 115 14.47 -15.26 -22.13
C ASP A 115 13.33 -14.83 -21.19
N CYS A 116 12.55 -13.81 -21.59
CA CYS A 116 11.38 -13.37 -20.83
C CYS A 116 10.31 -14.47 -20.81
N PHE A 117 9.95 -15.07 -21.93
CA PHE A 117 8.95 -16.14 -21.99
C PHE A 117 9.36 -17.38 -21.20
N ASP A 118 10.65 -17.77 -21.27
CA ASP A 118 11.18 -18.89 -20.49
C ASP A 118 11.14 -18.59 -18.99
N THR A 119 11.43 -17.34 -18.61
CA THR A 119 11.33 -16.90 -17.23
C THR A 119 9.88 -16.90 -16.75
N MET A 120 8.94 -16.44 -17.57
CA MET A 120 7.50 -16.51 -17.27
C MET A 120 7.04 -17.94 -16.98
N ASP A 121 7.47 -18.89 -17.79
CA ASP A 121 7.09 -20.29 -17.60
C ASP A 121 7.69 -20.87 -16.32
N ARG A 122 8.95 -20.56 -15.99
CA ARG A 122 9.58 -20.97 -14.71
C ARG A 122 8.89 -20.37 -13.51
N MET A 123 8.52 -19.10 -13.59
CA MET A 123 7.90 -18.36 -12.49
C MET A 123 6.38 -18.62 -12.36
N GLY A 124 5.74 -19.23 -13.35
CA GLY A 124 4.28 -19.39 -13.36
C GLY A 124 3.55 -18.05 -13.41
N SER A 125 4.10 -17.07 -14.12
CA SER A 125 3.51 -15.74 -14.23
C SER A 125 2.24 -15.71 -15.08
N GLY A 126 1.47 -14.63 -14.94
CA GLY A 126 0.41 -14.27 -15.90
C GLY A 126 0.96 -14.14 -17.35
N PRO A 127 0.09 -14.10 -18.36
CA PRO A 127 0.51 -14.19 -19.75
C PRO A 127 1.10 -12.90 -20.33
N VAL A 128 1.06 -11.78 -19.61
CA VAL A 128 1.41 -10.46 -20.15
C VAL A 128 2.88 -10.12 -19.92
N VAL A 129 3.53 -9.63 -20.98
CA VAL A 129 4.87 -9.02 -20.94
C VAL A 129 4.72 -7.52 -21.17
N PHE A 130 5.13 -6.72 -20.24
CA PHE A 130 5.22 -5.27 -20.40
C PHE A 130 6.45 -4.89 -21.23
N LEU A 131 6.24 -4.16 -22.31
CA LEU A 131 7.30 -3.67 -23.20
C LEU A 131 7.10 -2.17 -23.46
N PRO A 132 7.82 -1.27 -22.77
CA PRO A 132 7.70 0.16 -23.01
C PRO A 132 8.37 0.57 -24.32
N LEU A 133 7.67 1.39 -25.10
CA LEU A 133 8.16 2.03 -26.32
C LEU A 133 8.27 3.56 -26.17
N GLY A 134 8.27 4.03 -24.90
CA GLY A 134 8.43 5.44 -24.53
C GLY A 134 9.87 5.79 -24.17
N GLY A 135 10.06 6.98 -23.60
CA GLY A 135 11.37 7.46 -23.16
C GLY A 135 12.39 7.49 -24.32
N SER A 136 13.56 6.90 -24.11
CA SER A 136 14.60 6.79 -25.15
C SER A 136 14.23 5.85 -26.30
N GLY A 137 13.19 5.01 -26.11
CA GLY A 137 12.64 4.12 -27.12
C GLY A 137 11.60 4.75 -28.04
N ASN A 138 11.19 6.01 -27.81
CA ASN A 138 10.11 6.65 -28.58
C ASN A 138 10.59 7.38 -29.84
N ASP A 139 11.86 7.30 -30.21
CA ASP A 139 12.45 7.90 -31.40
C ASP A 139 11.72 7.49 -32.72
N TRP A 140 11.06 6.35 -32.70
CA TRP A 140 10.27 5.82 -33.80
C TRP A 140 9.00 6.61 -34.14
N THR A 141 8.50 7.45 -33.26
CA THR A 141 7.23 8.16 -33.48
C THR A 141 7.30 9.17 -34.62
N ASN A 142 8.46 9.82 -34.79
CA ASN A 142 8.71 10.83 -35.81
C ASN A 142 9.63 10.37 -36.96
N ASP A 143 10.17 9.15 -36.86
CA ASP A 143 11.04 8.54 -37.87
C ASP A 143 10.32 7.37 -38.54
N LYS A 144 10.04 7.51 -39.85
CA LYS A 144 9.32 6.50 -40.65
C LYS A 144 10.09 5.19 -40.74
N ALA A 145 11.43 5.22 -40.81
CA ALA A 145 12.24 4.02 -40.93
C ALA A 145 12.25 3.25 -39.61
N LEU A 146 12.44 3.95 -38.50
CA LEU A 146 12.36 3.34 -37.16
C LEU A 146 10.95 2.82 -36.86
N ARG A 147 9.90 3.55 -37.26
CA ARG A 147 8.53 3.07 -37.13
C ARG A 147 8.30 1.76 -37.88
N LYS A 148 8.78 1.67 -39.14
CA LYS A 148 8.68 0.45 -39.93
C LYS A 148 9.37 -0.74 -39.26
N GLU A 149 10.55 -0.49 -38.69
CA GLU A 149 11.31 -1.52 -37.96
C GLU A 149 10.60 -1.92 -36.66
N ILE A 150 10.06 -0.98 -35.88
CA ILE A 150 9.24 -1.27 -34.68
C ILE A 150 8.04 -2.16 -35.04
N VAL A 151 7.28 -1.81 -36.08
CA VAL A 151 6.11 -2.57 -36.52
C VAL A 151 6.52 -3.99 -36.91
N LYS A 152 7.61 -4.15 -37.66
CA LYS A 152 8.14 -5.47 -38.08
C LYS A 152 8.53 -6.30 -36.84
N ARG A 153 9.33 -5.72 -35.92
CA ARG A 153 9.78 -6.42 -34.70
C ARG A 153 8.63 -6.78 -33.78
N LEU A 154 7.64 -5.90 -33.62
CA LEU A 154 6.46 -6.18 -32.81
C LEU A 154 5.58 -7.26 -33.45
N HIS A 155 5.45 -7.31 -34.79
CA HIS A 155 4.79 -8.41 -35.45
C HIS A 155 5.45 -9.76 -35.13
N GLU A 156 6.78 -9.83 -35.29
CA GLU A 156 7.55 -11.04 -34.99
C GLU A 156 7.42 -11.44 -33.50
N LEU A 157 7.60 -10.49 -32.55
CA LEU A 157 7.44 -10.75 -31.14
C LEU A 157 6.01 -11.19 -30.78
N GLY A 158 5.01 -10.58 -31.41
CA GLY A 158 3.60 -10.97 -31.23
C GLY A 158 3.33 -12.40 -31.65
N GLU A 159 3.85 -12.81 -32.82
CA GLU A 159 3.69 -14.19 -33.29
C GLU A 159 4.46 -15.20 -32.44
N MET A 160 5.64 -14.82 -31.91
CA MET A 160 6.40 -15.62 -30.94
C MET A 160 5.61 -15.78 -29.62
N ALA A 161 5.08 -14.68 -29.09
CA ALA A 161 4.28 -14.67 -27.85
C ALA A 161 3.04 -15.54 -27.99
N LYS A 162 2.29 -15.39 -29.08
CA LYS A 162 1.07 -16.14 -29.37
C LYS A 162 1.31 -17.66 -29.39
N LYS A 163 2.41 -18.14 -29.99
CA LYS A 163 2.82 -19.54 -29.97
C LYS A 163 3.08 -20.09 -28.55
N ARG A 164 3.41 -19.22 -27.61
CA ARG A 164 3.69 -19.55 -26.21
C ARG A 164 2.50 -19.23 -25.27
N GLY A 165 1.35 -18.83 -25.81
CA GLY A 165 0.20 -18.38 -25.00
C GLY A 165 0.47 -17.11 -24.21
N LYS A 166 1.37 -16.25 -24.71
CA LYS A 166 1.75 -14.97 -24.10
C LYS A 166 1.23 -13.79 -24.92
N ILE A 167 1.28 -12.60 -24.33
CA ILE A 167 0.86 -11.33 -24.92
C ILE A 167 1.95 -10.30 -24.69
N ILE A 168 2.40 -9.62 -25.73
CA ILE A 168 3.25 -8.44 -25.60
C ILE A 168 2.36 -7.23 -25.36
N GLY A 169 2.41 -6.67 -24.18
CA GLY A 169 1.73 -5.43 -23.79
C GLY A 169 2.63 -4.23 -24.01
N ILE A 170 2.37 -3.44 -25.05
CA ILE A 170 3.18 -2.27 -25.37
C ILE A 170 2.65 -1.01 -24.67
N ASP A 171 3.56 -0.23 -24.03
CA ASP A 171 3.32 1.13 -23.56
C ASP A 171 3.86 2.10 -24.58
N THR A 172 3.02 3.02 -25.08
CA THR A 172 3.35 3.95 -26.17
C THR A 172 2.99 5.39 -25.78
N PRO A 173 3.62 6.40 -26.39
CA PRO A 173 3.24 7.80 -26.21
C PRO A 173 2.02 8.24 -27.06
N LEU A 174 1.25 7.31 -27.62
CA LEU A 174 0.14 7.58 -28.53
C LEU A 174 -1.20 7.60 -27.81
N ASP A 175 -2.16 8.36 -28.36
CA ASP A 175 -3.57 8.29 -27.98
C ASP A 175 -4.24 7.00 -28.51
N ALA A 176 -5.51 6.78 -28.15
CA ALA A 176 -6.27 5.61 -28.58
C ALA A 176 -6.32 5.44 -30.10
N LYS A 177 -6.45 6.52 -30.86
CA LYS A 177 -6.47 6.49 -32.34
C LYS A 177 -5.11 6.04 -32.89
N GLY A 178 -4.05 6.60 -32.37
CA GLY A 178 -2.68 6.25 -32.74
C GLY A 178 -2.35 4.82 -32.39
N ASN A 179 -2.75 4.37 -31.20
CA ASN A 179 -2.58 2.99 -30.73
C ASN A 179 -3.34 1.98 -31.59
N LYS A 180 -4.61 2.24 -31.92
CA LYS A 180 -5.39 1.36 -32.83
C LYS A 180 -4.77 1.29 -34.23
N LYS A 181 -4.26 2.41 -34.75
CA LYS A 181 -3.54 2.42 -36.03
C LYS A 181 -2.27 1.57 -35.95
N LEU A 182 -1.49 1.72 -34.87
CA LEU A 182 -0.26 0.95 -34.65
C LEU A 182 -0.55 -0.56 -34.54
N LEU A 183 -1.56 -0.98 -33.77
CA LEU A 183 -1.95 -2.40 -33.67
C LEU A 183 -2.37 -2.98 -35.03
N LYS A 184 -3.10 -2.19 -35.83
CA LYS A 184 -3.46 -2.61 -37.20
C LYS A 184 -2.22 -2.76 -38.10
N GLU A 185 -1.25 -1.87 -38.01
CA GLU A 185 0.01 -1.94 -38.75
C GLU A 185 0.85 -3.16 -38.31
N ILE A 186 0.88 -3.48 -37.01
CA ILE A 186 1.57 -4.67 -36.48
C ILE A 186 0.93 -5.96 -37.01
N GLY A 187 -0.41 -6.03 -37.03
CA GLY A 187 -1.14 -7.16 -37.59
C GLY A 187 -0.91 -8.49 -36.85
N SER A 188 -0.74 -8.47 -35.52
CA SER A 188 -0.63 -9.66 -34.68
C SER A 188 -1.49 -9.53 -33.44
N ASP A 189 -2.35 -10.52 -33.17
CA ASP A 189 -3.18 -10.59 -31.96
C ASP A 189 -2.36 -10.86 -30.70
N GLY A 190 -1.08 -11.24 -30.83
CA GLY A 190 -0.14 -11.41 -29.73
C GLY A 190 0.39 -10.09 -29.17
N VAL A 191 0.01 -8.94 -29.76
CA VAL A 191 0.38 -7.61 -29.27
C VAL A 191 -0.87 -6.83 -28.88
N LYS A 192 -0.86 -6.26 -27.68
CA LYS A 192 -1.92 -5.40 -27.14
C LYS A 192 -1.32 -4.19 -26.43
N ILE A 193 -2.16 -3.26 -26.02
CA ILE A 193 -1.74 -2.08 -25.26
C ILE A 193 -1.69 -2.41 -23.76
N PHE A 194 -0.57 -2.12 -23.13
CA PHE A 194 -0.45 -1.97 -21.70
C PHE A 194 -0.78 -0.52 -21.39
N TYR A 195 -2.02 -0.25 -20.98
CA TYR A 195 -2.56 1.09 -20.95
C TYR A 195 -2.06 1.88 -19.73
N LYS A 196 -1.38 3.00 -19.96
CA LYS A 196 -0.79 3.82 -18.90
C LYS A 196 -1.56 5.12 -18.73
N TRP A 197 -2.18 5.32 -17.56
CA TRP A 197 -2.98 6.52 -17.27
C TRP A 197 -2.14 7.78 -17.33
N GLN A 198 -0.90 7.73 -16.80
CA GLN A 198 0.02 8.86 -16.81
C GLN A 198 0.24 9.44 -18.21
N THR A 199 0.40 8.62 -19.23
CA THR A 199 0.62 9.08 -20.61
C THR A 199 -0.52 9.99 -21.09
N ILE A 200 -1.75 9.64 -20.72
CA ILE A 200 -2.94 10.42 -21.09
C ILE A 200 -2.97 11.77 -20.34
N LEU A 201 -2.64 11.74 -19.04
CA LEU A 201 -2.60 12.94 -18.20
C LEU A 201 -1.50 13.93 -18.65
N GLU A 202 -0.31 13.44 -18.94
CA GLU A 202 0.84 14.25 -19.40
C GLU A 202 0.55 14.95 -20.73
N ASN A 203 -0.18 14.29 -21.62
CA ASN A 203 -0.60 14.87 -22.90
C ASN A 203 -1.90 15.70 -22.77
N LYS A 204 -2.49 15.83 -21.57
CA LYS A 204 -3.74 16.55 -21.32
C LYS A 204 -4.92 16.01 -22.14
N TRP A 205 -4.92 14.71 -22.43
CA TRP A 205 -6.03 14.03 -23.07
C TRP A 205 -7.07 13.61 -22.03
N ASP A 206 -8.32 13.41 -22.50
CA ASP A 206 -9.41 12.94 -21.65
C ASP A 206 -9.30 11.42 -21.48
N LEU A 207 -8.97 10.99 -20.27
CA LEU A 207 -8.70 9.58 -19.96
C LEU A 207 -9.90 8.68 -20.24
N LEU A 208 -11.10 9.08 -19.87
CA LEU A 208 -12.30 8.27 -20.08
C LEU A 208 -12.66 8.15 -21.56
N LYS A 209 -12.53 9.25 -22.34
CA LYS A 209 -12.77 9.23 -23.78
C LYS A 209 -11.72 8.39 -24.51
N ASP A 210 -10.46 8.52 -24.13
CA ASP A 210 -9.37 7.77 -24.75
C ASP A 210 -9.51 6.28 -24.46
N LEU A 211 -9.71 5.89 -23.19
CA LEU A 211 -9.93 4.50 -22.78
C LEU A 211 -11.11 3.87 -23.50
N LYS A 212 -12.25 4.57 -23.60
CA LYS A 212 -13.43 4.13 -24.36
C LYS A 212 -13.12 3.97 -25.84
N ALA A 213 -12.40 4.92 -26.45
CA ALA A 213 -12.04 4.88 -27.85
C ALA A 213 -11.07 3.75 -28.18
N LEU A 214 -10.15 3.40 -27.27
CA LEU A 214 -9.22 2.28 -27.46
C LEU A 214 -9.97 0.95 -27.50
N GLY A 215 -10.87 0.72 -26.57
CA GLY A 215 -11.70 -0.49 -26.47
C GLY A 215 -11.03 -1.64 -25.73
N ALA A 216 -11.83 -2.38 -24.96
CA ALA A 216 -11.39 -3.44 -24.05
C ALA A 216 -10.49 -4.51 -24.69
N GLN A 217 -10.83 -4.91 -25.93
CA GLN A 217 -10.13 -5.97 -26.66
C GLN A 217 -8.68 -5.64 -27.00
N ASN A 218 -8.33 -4.34 -26.99
CA ASN A 218 -6.99 -3.87 -27.30
C ASN A 218 -6.10 -3.71 -26.05
N ILE A 219 -6.64 -3.92 -24.84
CA ILE A 219 -5.95 -3.68 -23.57
C ILE A 219 -5.67 -5.01 -22.89
N CYS A 220 -4.40 -5.28 -22.55
CA CYS A 220 -4.00 -6.49 -21.81
C CYS A 220 -3.81 -6.29 -20.30
N ALA A 221 -3.35 -5.12 -19.89
CA ALA A 221 -3.20 -4.70 -18.49
C ALA A 221 -3.11 -3.17 -18.44
N MET A 222 -3.08 -2.60 -17.22
CA MET A 222 -2.96 -1.15 -17.03
C MET A 222 -1.91 -0.80 -15.99
N HIS A 223 -1.20 0.29 -16.22
CA HIS A 223 -0.55 1.04 -15.15
C HIS A 223 -1.52 2.09 -14.60
N ALA A 224 -2.00 1.85 -13.39
CA ALA A 224 -2.76 2.83 -12.62
C ALA A 224 -1.78 3.85 -12.06
N SER A 225 -1.63 4.97 -12.77
CA SER A 225 -0.54 5.92 -12.56
C SER A 225 -0.99 7.37 -12.77
N ASN A 226 -0.33 8.29 -12.05
CA ASN A 226 -0.39 9.71 -12.31
C ASN A 226 1.04 10.30 -12.48
N THR A 227 1.15 11.61 -12.55
CA THR A 227 2.43 12.32 -12.75
C THR A 227 3.30 12.44 -11.50
N ASP A 228 3.01 11.73 -10.42
CA ASP A 228 3.52 11.93 -9.06
C ASP A 228 3.05 13.26 -8.41
N GLY A 229 3.37 13.44 -7.17
CA GLY A 229 2.99 14.62 -6.37
C GLY A 229 2.02 14.25 -5.25
N VAL A 230 0.98 13.51 -5.59
CA VAL A 230 -0.06 13.00 -4.68
C VAL A 230 -0.41 11.55 -4.99
N CYS A 231 -1.00 10.85 -4.02
CA CYS A 231 -1.59 9.54 -4.27
C CYS A 231 -2.81 9.64 -5.21
N LEU A 232 -3.19 8.54 -5.87
CA LEU A 232 -4.33 8.48 -6.81
C LEU A 232 -5.64 8.99 -6.22
N ARG A 233 -5.86 8.76 -4.92
CA ARG A 233 -7.07 9.22 -4.23
C ARG A 233 -7.18 10.74 -4.19
N ASP A 234 -6.06 11.44 -4.07
CA ASP A 234 -5.99 12.88 -3.87
C ASP A 234 -5.78 13.63 -5.20
N ASP A 235 -5.62 12.89 -6.31
CA ASP A 235 -5.45 13.45 -7.63
C ASP A 235 -6.81 13.77 -8.29
N LYS A 236 -7.10 15.06 -8.39
CA LYS A 236 -8.36 15.54 -8.99
C LYS A 236 -8.46 15.31 -10.51
N GLN A 237 -7.37 14.93 -11.16
CA GLN A 237 -7.37 14.63 -12.60
C GLN A 237 -7.73 13.17 -12.89
N VAL A 238 -7.75 12.30 -11.87
CA VAL A 238 -8.00 10.87 -12.02
C VAL A 238 -9.26 10.47 -11.27
N ASP A 239 -10.37 10.36 -11.99
CA ASP A 239 -11.64 9.86 -11.45
C ASP A 239 -11.67 8.32 -11.50
N VAL A 240 -11.08 7.68 -10.49
CA VAL A 240 -10.99 6.22 -10.40
C VAL A 240 -12.37 5.53 -10.36
N PRO A 241 -13.38 6.04 -9.64
CA PRO A 241 -14.75 5.53 -9.73
C PRO A 241 -15.33 5.55 -11.15
N ALA A 242 -15.15 6.65 -11.89
CA ALA A 242 -15.62 6.73 -13.27
C ALA A 242 -14.84 5.80 -14.22
N ILE A 243 -13.53 5.61 -13.99
CA ILE A 243 -12.74 4.62 -14.73
C ILE A 243 -13.29 3.22 -14.51
N LYS A 244 -13.57 2.84 -13.26
CA LYS A 244 -14.17 1.53 -12.95
C LYS A 244 -15.51 1.34 -13.64
N ALA A 245 -16.41 2.31 -13.53
CA ALA A 245 -17.72 2.24 -14.16
C ALA A 245 -17.62 2.05 -15.71
N LEU A 246 -16.66 2.73 -16.35
CA LEU A 246 -16.39 2.57 -17.76
C LEU A 246 -15.84 1.17 -18.09
N LEU A 247 -14.89 0.65 -17.31
CA LEU A 247 -14.31 -0.68 -17.51
C LEU A 247 -15.37 -1.78 -17.31
N ASP A 248 -16.27 -1.62 -16.34
CA ASP A 248 -17.42 -2.52 -16.15
C ASP A 248 -18.34 -2.50 -17.38
N GLN A 249 -18.67 -1.31 -17.89
CA GLN A 249 -19.46 -1.17 -19.13
C GLN A 249 -18.78 -1.80 -20.33
N MET A 250 -17.46 -1.69 -20.43
CA MET A 250 -16.64 -2.28 -21.50
C MET A 250 -16.43 -3.79 -21.30
N LYS A 251 -16.83 -4.36 -20.16
CA LYS A 251 -16.60 -5.75 -19.77
C LYS A 251 -15.11 -6.12 -19.77
N TRP A 252 -14.24 -5.17 -19.42
CA TRP A 252 -12.81 -5.41 -19.26
C TRP A 252 -12.52 -5.93 -17.85
N SER A 253 -11.62 -6.88 -17.75
CA SER A 253 -11.05 -7.37 -16.49
C SER A 253 -9.56 -7.64 -16.66
N GLY A 254 -8.80 -7.57 -15.56
CA GLY A 254 -7.36 -7.80 -15.63
C GLY A 254 -6.59 -7.14 -14.50
N TRP A 255 -5.30 -6.96 -14.72
CA TRP A 255 -4.38 -6.38 -13.77
C TRP A 255 -4.30 -4.86 -13.88
N LEU A 256 -4.33 -4.20 -12.72
CA LEU A 256 -4.03 -2.81 -12.50
C LEU A 256 -2.74 -2.75 -11.66
N PHE A 257 -1.62 -2.38 -12.25
CA PHE A 257 -0.37 -2.23 -11.51
C PHE A 257 -0.16 -0.77 -11.12
N VAL A 258 0.06 -0.51 -9.83
CA VAL A 258 0.39 0.84 -9.37
C VAL A 258 1.81 1.17 -9.79
N GLU A 259 1.93 2.17 -10.64
CA GLU A 259 3.20 2.77 -11.06
C GLU A 259 3.20 4.25 -10.69
N ARG A 260 4.32 4.81 -10.22
CA ARG A 260 4.41 6.20 -9.72
C ARG A 260 3.35 6.51 -8.64
N SER A 261 2.58 7.59 -8.80
CA SER A 261 1.48 7.99 -7.88
C SER A 261 1.96 8.18 -6.44
N ARG A 262 3.11 8.82 -6.26
CA ARG A 262 3.76 9.02 -4.97
C ARG A 262 3.42 10.37 -4.38
N ASP A 263 3.00 10.37 -3.14
CA ASP A 263 2.88 11.58 -2.34
C ASP A 263 4.28 12.10 -1.97
N THR A 264 4.59 13.34 -2.38
CA THR A 264 5.88 13.96 -2.14
C THR A 264 6.16 14.23 -0.67
N THR A 265 5.15 14.29 0.17
CA THR A 265 5.31 14.42 1.64
C THR A 265 5.77 13.12 2.30
N MET A 266 5.62 11.98 1.61
CA MET A 266 5.97 10.64 2.09
C MET A 266 7.02 9.94 1.22
N VAL A 267 7.85 10.67 0.47
CA VAL A 267 8.78 10.12 -0.55
C VAL A 267 9.62 8.96 -0.06
N ARG A 268 10.07 8.98 1.19
CA ARG A 268 10.92 7.93 1.77
C ARG A 268 10.13 6.73 2.29
N ASN A 269 8.82 6.85 2.44
CA ASN A 269 7.97 5.76 2.92
C ASN A 269 7.30 5.04 1.74
N VAL A 270 8.04 4.12 1.13
CA VAL A 270 7.57 3.32 -0.02
C VAL A 270 6.32 2.52 0.32
N VAL A 271 6.29 1.89 1.50
CA VAL A 271 5.13 1.08 1.93
C VAL A 271 3.89 1.94 2.05
N ALA A 272 3.94 3.07 2.76
CA ALA A 272 2.77 3.94 2.92
C ALA A 272 2.26 4.47 1.57
N ASN A 273 3.16 4.93 0.69
CA ASN A 273 2.78 5.42 -0.64
C ASN A 273 2.02 4.36 -1.46
N TYR A 274 2.60 3.16 -1.57
CA TYR A 274 1.98 2.12 -2.40
C TYR A 274 0.78 1.46 -1.72
N SER A 275 0.76 1.32 -0.38
CA SER A 275 -0.42 0.85 0.35
C SER A 275 -1.62 1.78 0.16
N ASN A 276 -1.40 3.09 0.22
CA ASN A 276 -2.47 4.07 0.01
C ASN A 276 -3.12 3.92 -1.37
N ASN A 277 -2.31 3.78 -2.43
CA ASN A 277 -2.81 3.61 -3.79
C ASN A 277 -3.47 2.24 -4.00
N VAL A 278 -2.83 1.15 -3.58
CA VAL A 278 -3.35 -0.22 -3.72
C VAL A 278 -4.67 -0.38 -2.99
N ASN A 279 -4.74 0.05 -1.73
CA ASN A 279 -5.95 -0.07 -0.92
C ASN A 279 -7.08 0.81 -1.46
N TYR A 280 -6.77 2.00 -1.97
CA TYR A 280 -7.73 2.86 -2.64
C TYR A 280 -8.31 2.20 -3.91
N LEU A 281 -7.47 1.67 -4.79
CA LEU A 281 -7.93 0.94 -5.97
C LEU A 281 -8.77 -0.28 -5.58
N LYS A 282 -8.32 -1.08 -4.62
CA LYS A 282 -9.07 -2.26 -4.16
C LYS A 282 -10.42 -1.90 -3.55
N SER A 283 -10.54 -0.79 -2.85
CA SER A 283 -11.82 -0.32 -2.29
C SER A 283 -12.85 0.00 -3.38
N ILE A 284 -12.40 0.42 -4.56
CA ILE A 284 -13.27 0.76 -5.70
C ILE A 284 -13.50 -0.45 -6.59
N PHE A 285 -12.43 -1.13 -7.02
CA PHE A 285 -12.50 -2.20 -8.02
C PHE A 285 -13.03 -3.52 -7.46
N ASN A 286 -12.76 -3.84 -6.20
CA ASN A 286 -13.15 -5.10 -5.59
C ASN A 286 -14.42 -4.99 -4.72
N SER A 287 -15.11 -3.85 -4.75
CA SER A 287 -16.35 -3.61 -3.99
C SER A 287 -16.22 -4.05 -2.53
N LEU A 288 -15.17 -3.58 -1.85
CA LEU A 288 -14.97 -3.89 -0.43
C LEU A 288 -16.15 -3.37 0.38
N PRO A 289 -16.65 -4.11 1.38
CA PRO A 289 -17.76 -3.68 2.20
C PRO A 289 -17.46 -2.34 2.87
N GLU A 290 -18.50 -1.53 3.08
CA GLU A 290 -18.38 -0.30 3.87
C GLU A 290 -17.92 -0.59 5.29
N ALA A 291 -17.34 0.43 5.95
CA ALA A 291 -16.93 0.31 7.34
C ALA A 291 -18.16 0.06 8.23
N GLU A 292 -18.13 -1.01 9.03
CA GLU A 292 -19.21 -1.37 9.96
C GLU A 292 -19.31 -0.38 11.14
N VAL A 293 -18.16 0.18 11.56
CA VAL A 293 -18.09 1.14 12.66
C VAL A 293 -18.41 2.53 12.15
N LYS A 294 -19.57 3.05 12.54
CA LYS A 294 -19.99 4.42 12.22
C LYS A 294 -19.12 5.45 12.96
N LEU A 295 -18.87 6.57 12.32
CA LEU A 295 -18.22 7.72 12.93
C LEU A 295 -19.24 8.55 13.70
N ASN A 296 -19.00 8.82 14.99
CA ASN A 296 -19.87 9.61 15.87
C ASN A 296 -19.60 11.12 15.71
N SER A 297 -19.76 11.63 14.49
CA SER A 297 -19.47 13.04 14.15
C SER A 297 -20.68 13.95 14.15
N GLU A 298 -21.89 13.42 14.32
CA GLU A 298 -23.14 14.19 14.29
C GLU A 298 -23.15 15.28 15.39
N GLY A 299 -23.55 16.49 15.02
CA GLY A 299 -23.62 17.65 15.91
C GLY A 299 -22.27 18.25 16.32
N ARG A 300 -21.14 17.76 15.78
CA ARG A 300 -19.80 18.27 16.06
C ARG A 300 -19.35 19.30 15.04
N ASP A 301 -18.45 20.18 15.45
CA ASP A 301 -17.78 21.13 14.56
C ASP A 301 -17.00 20.37 13.47
N PRO A 302 -17.21 20.69 12.16
CA PRO A 302 -16.55 19.98 11.06
C PRO A 302 -15.03 20.05 11.09
N GLN A 303 -14.44 21.18 11.50
CA GLN A 303 -12.99 21.35 11.57
C GLN A 303 -12.38 20.53 12.71
N TYR A 304 -13.11 20.41 13.82
CA TYR A 304 -12.76 19.51 14.92
C TYR A 304 -12.78 18.04 14.47
N VAL A 305 -13.82 17.64 13.74
CA VAL A 305 -13.95 16.27 13.19
C VAL A 305 -12.77 15.96 12.28
N GLU A 306 -12.42 16.87 11.36
CA GLU A 306 -11.28 16.70 10.46
C GLU A 306 -9.96 16.55 11.23
N THR A 307 -9.75 17.37 12.25
CA THR A 307 -8.57 17.29 13.13
C THR A 307 -8.46 15.92 13.81
N ILE A 308 -9.57 15.40 14.32
CA ILE A 308 -9.62 14.09 14.98
C ILE A 308 -9.39 12.95 13.98
N LEU A 309 -9.99 13.03 12.80
CA LEU A 309 -9.73 12.07 11.72
C LEU A 309 -8.26 12.06 11.29
N GLY A 310 -7.61 13.22 11.22
CA GLY A 310 -6.18 13.33 10.97
C GLY A 310 -5.32 12.66 12.06
N ARG A 311 -5.72 12.74 13.33
CA ARG A 311 -5.06 12.02 14.43
C ARG A 311 -5.28 10.50 14.32
N ALA A 312 -6.50 10.07 14.03
CA ALA A 312 -6.84 8.66 13.89
C ALA A 312 -6.15 8.03 12.67
N LYS A 313 -5.99 8.79 11.57
CA LYS A 313 -5.27 8.36 10.37
C LYS A 313 -3.83 7.94 10.68
N LYS A 314 -3.13 8.64 11.58
CA LYS A 314 -1.75 8.26 11.98
C LYS A 314 -1.67 6.84 12.53
N VAL A 315 -2.72 6.38 13.20
CA VAL A 315 -2.80 5.00 13.71
C VAL A 315 -2.99 4.01 12.57
N THR A 316 -3.88 4.29 11.62
CA THR A 316 -4.13 3.39 10.48
C THR A 316 -2.96 3.34 9.50
N ASP A 317 -2.21 4.43 9.37
CA ASP A 317 -1.00 4.50 8.55
C ASP A 317 0.11 3.56 9.08
N GLU A 318 0.21 3.37 10.40
CA GLU A 318 1.15 2.39 11.01
C GLU A 318 0.93 0.96 10.53
N PHE A 319 -0.32 0.62 10.18
CA PHE A 319 -0.69 -0.72 9.71
C PHE A 319 -0.84 -0.79 8.20
N SER A 320 -0.55 0.31 7.46
CA SER A 320 -0.75 0.41 6.00
C SER A 320 -2.18 0.02 5.55
N GLN A 321 -3.19 0.34 6.37
CA GLN A 321 -4.57 -0.08 6.17
C GLN A 321 -5.55 1.08 5.95
N THR A 322 -5.06 2.30 5.74
CA THR A 322 -5.85 3.54 5.76
C THR A 322 -7.12 3.48 4.90
N TYR A 323 -7.07 2.83 3.74
CA TYR A 323 -8.18 2.77 2.79
C TYR A 323 -8.88 1.41 2.70
N THR A 324 -8.55 0.47 3.58
CA THR A 324 -9.29 -0.79 3.70
C THR A 324 -10.51 -0.63 4.60
N PRO A 325 -11.54 -1.49 4.50
CA PRO A 325 -12.64 -1.51 5.46
C PRO A 325 -12.17 -1.68 6.90
N MET A 326 -11.16 -2.53 7.12
CA MET A 326 -10.54 -2.68 8.43
C MET A 326 -9.88 -1.38 8.91
N GLY A 327 -9.12 -0.69 8.04
CA GLY A 327 -8.51 0.59 8.36
C GLY A 327 -9.54 1.68 8.62
N GLN A 328 -10.65 1.70 7.89
CA GLN A 328 -11.76 2.62 8.15
C GLN A 328 -12.43 2.33 9.49
N ASN A 329 -12.65 1.06 9.85
CA ASN A 329 -13.15 0.66 11.16
C ASN A 329 -12.20 1.09 12.27
N LEU A 330 -10.90 0.83 12.15
CA LEU A 330 -9.89 1.26 13.11
C LEU A 330 -9.83 2.77 13.25
N ARG A 331 -9.84 3.51 12.14
CA ARG A 331 -9.88 4.98 12.15
C ARG A 331 -11.12 5.48 12.90
N ASN A 332 -12.29 4.91 12.62
CA ASN A 332 -13.53 5.34 13.26
C ASN A 332 -13.56 4.98 14.76
N ILE A 333 -13.02 3.80 15.15
CA ILE A 333 -12.85 3.43 16.57
C ILE A 333 -11.96 4.45 17.30
N VAL A 334 -10.80 4.78 16.73
CA VAL A 334 -9.86 5.74 17.34
C VAL A 334 -10.44 7.16 17.37
N ALA A 335 -11.09 7.60 16.30
CA ALA A 335 -11.75 8.90 16.26
C ALA A 335 -12.90 9.00 17.29
N ASN A 336 -13.75 7.97 17.36
CA ASN A 336 -14.84 7.90 18.35
C ASN A 336 -14.29 7.93 19.78
N ARG A 337 -13.13 7.29 20.03
CA ARG A 337 -12.46 7.39 21.34
C ARG A 337 -12.09 8.82 21.69
N TYR A 338 -11.55 9.60 20.77
CA TYR A 338 -11.26 11.02 21.03
C TYR A 338 -12.52 11.83 21.27
N PHE A 339 -13.61 11.55 20.52
CA PHE A 339 -14.90 12.23 20.74
C PHE A 339 -15.49 11.90 22.11
N GLU A 340 -15.46 10.63 22.51
CA GLU A 340 -15.95 10.17 23.81
C GLU A 340 -15.19 10.80 24.96
N LEU A 341 -13.85 10.83 24.89
CA LEU A 341 -13.04 11.50 25.90
C LEU A 341 -13.38 12.99 26.04
N ASN A 342 -13.54 13.69 24.90
CA ASN A 342 -13.94 15.09 24.90
C ASN A 342 -15.28 15.31 25.58
N ASP A 343 -16.26 14.44 25.31
CA ASP A 343 -17.60 14.53 25.90
C ASP A 343 -17.57 14.27 27.42
N ILE A 344 -16.79 13.27 27.87
CA ILE A 344 -16.62 12.96 29.31
C ILE A 344 -16.00 14.15 30.05
N TYR A 345 -14.99 14.77 29.49
CA TYR A 345 -14.33 15.91 30.12
C TYR A 345 -15.17 17.18 30.06
N ALA A 346 -15.93 17.41 29.00
CA ALA A 346 -16.87 18.53 28.93
C ALA A 346 -17.99 18.41 29.98
N GLU A 347 -18.52 17.19 30.18
CA GLU A 347 -19.50 16.92 31.23
C GLU A 347 -18.92 17.13 32.64
N ARG A 348 -17.70 16.63 32.88
CA ARG A 348 -16.97 16.89 34.13
C ARG A 348 -16.87 18.40 34.42
N ASP A 349 -16.48 19.18 33.44
CA ASP A 349 -16.27 20.62 33.60
C ASP A 349 -17.57 21.37 33.79
N SER A 350 -18.66 20.87 33.22
CA SER A 350 -20.01 21.39 33.48
C SER A 350 -20.42 21.09 34.95
N LEU A 351 -20.28 19.84 35.40
CA LEU A 351 -20.66 19.41 36.74
C LEU A 351 -19.80 20.06 37.82
N LYS A 352 -18.52 20.36 37.56
CA LYS A 352 -17.62 21.05 38.50
C LYS A 352 -18.16 22.41 38.95
N LYS A 353 -19.01 23.05 38.16
CA LYS A 353 -19.61 24.35 38.51
C LYS A 353 -20.60 24.24 39.69
N THR A 354 -21.17 23.06 39.90
CA THR A 354 -22.15 22.80 40.95
C THR A 354 -21.64 21.87 42.04
N ASP A 355 -20.98 20.76 41.67
CA ASP A 355 -20.44 19.78 42.64
C ASP A 355 -19.13 19.17 42.08
N LYS A 356 -17.99 19.62 42.62
CA LYS A 356 -16.68 19.15 42.22
C LYS A 356 -16.47 17.65 42.50
N LYS A 357 -16.97 17.15 43.63
CA LYS A 357 -16.77 15.76 44.05
C LYS A 357 -17.59 14.81 43.19
N LEU A 358 -18.83 15.19 42.88
CA LEU A 358 -19.69 14.44 41.95
C LEU A 358 -19.09 14.43 40.52
N ALA A 359 -18.58 15.57 40.06
CA ALA A 359 -17.94 15.70 38.75
C ALA A 359 -16.78 14.74 38.58
N GLU A 360 -15.90 14.65 39.57
CA GLU A 360 -14.76 13.73 39.54
C GLU A 360 -15.21 12.26 39.56
N ALA A 361 -16.14 11.88 40.43
CA ALA A 361 -16.66 10.52 40.53
C ALA A 361 -17.36 10.04 39.24
N VAL A 362 -18.15 10.92 38.62
CA VAL A 362 -18.82 10.61 37.32
C VAL A 362 -17.77 10.46 36.22
N CYS A 363 -16.80 11.37 36.16
CA CYS A 363 -15.73 11.31 35.17
C CYS A 363 -14.92 10.01 35.29
N ASP A 364 -14.45 9.66 36.46
CA ASP A 364 -13.66 8.45 36.73
C ASP A 364 -14.46 7.19 36.35
N SER A 365 -15.74 7.12 36.71
CA SER A 365 -16.59 5.99 36.35
C SER A 365 -16.78 5.84 34.85
N LYS A 366 -16.93 6.95 34.12
CA LYS A 366 -17.08 6.94 32.65
C LYS A 366 -15.76 6.58 31.95
N LEU A 367 -14.63 7.15 32.39
CA LEU A 367 -13.31 6.82 31.87
C LEU A 367 -13.00 5.34 32.04
N TYR A 368 -13.26 4.77 33.22
CA TYR A 368 -13.05 3.35 33.50
C TYR A 368 -13.82 2.45 32.53
N ARG A 369 -15.12 2.71 32.34
CA ARG A 369 -15.94 1.91 31.42
C ARG A 369 -15.51 2.06 29.97
N SER A 370 -15.25 3.26 29.53
CA SER A 370 -14.89 3.57 28.14
C SER A 370 -13.49 3.06 27.78
N HIS A 371 -12.56 2.95 28.74
CA HIS A 371 -11.26 2.33 28.55
C HIS A 371 -11.38 0.88 28.07
N PHE A 372 -12.13 0.05 28.79
CA PHE A 372 -12.32 -1.36 28.41
C PHE A 372 -13.17 -1.52 27.14
N ALA A 373 -14.13 -0.63 26.91
CA ALA A 373 -14.93 -0.63 25.66
C ALA A 373 -14.06 -0.32 24.44
N PHE A 374 -13.07 0.57 24.58
CA PHE A 374 -12.12 0.87 23.51
C PHE A 374 -11.26 -0.35 23.16
N ASP A 375 -10.68 -1.02 24.13
CA ASP A 375 -9.89 -2.23 23.94
C ASP A 375 -10.72 -3.35 23.30
N ALA A 376 -11.94 -3.56 23.78
CA ALA A 376 -12.85 -4.56 23.22
C ALA A 376 -13.23 -4.27 21.74
N ASN A 377 -13.37 -2.99 21.38
CA ASN A 377 -13.63 -2.61 20.00
C ASN A 377 -12.39 -2.84 19.09
N LEU A 378 -11.20 -2.53 19.57
CA LEU A 378 -9.96 -2.82 18.84
C LEU A 378 -9.75 -4.33 18.65
N ALA A 379 -10.05 -5.14 19.69
CA ALA A 379 -9.88 -6.59 19.67
C ALA A 379 -10.74 -7.33 18.64
N LYS A 380 -11.77 -6.68 18.08
CA LYS A 380 -12.54 -7.21 16.95
C LYS A 380 -11.72 -7.30 15.66
N TYR A 381 -10.67 -6.49 15.53
CA TYR A 381 -9.89 -6.29 14.31
C TYR A 381 -8.39 -6.55 14.48
N LEU A 382 -7.87 -6.48 15.70
CA LEU A 382 -6.44 -6.52 16.00
C LEU A 382 -6.11 -7.57 17.07
N ASP A 383 -4.95 -8.18 16.93
CA ASP A 383 -4.32 -8.96 17.99
C ASP A 383 -3.76 -8.07 19.12
N PRO A 384 -3.44 -8.63 20.29
CA PRO A 384 -2.97 -7.87 21.45
C PRO A 384 -1.73 -6.99 21.17
N SER A 385 -0.80 -7.46 20.34
CA SER A 385 0.44 -6.72 20.05
C SER A 385 0.15 -5.47 19.21
N ARG A 386 -0.80 -5.57 18.29
CA ARG A 386 -1.25 -4.44 17.47
C ARG A 386 -2.10 -3.45 18.27
N ILE A 387 -2.89 -3.93 19.25
CA ILE A 387 -3.61 -3.05 20.17
C ILE A 387 -2.61 -2.22 21.02
N GLU A 388 -1.55 -2.84 21.54
CA GLU A 388 -0.47 -2.10 22.20
C GLU A 388 0.12 -1.03 21.27
N ARG A 389 0.34 -1.36 20.00
CA ARG A 389 0.88 -0.40 19.01
C ARG A 389 -0.06 0.78 18.76
N VAL A 390 -1.38 0.57 18.69
CA VAL A 390 -2.38 1.66 18.65
C VAL A 390 -2.20 2.61 19.83
N LYS A 391 -2.12 2.06 21.05
CA LYS A 391 -1.96 2.85 22.28
C LYS A 391 -0.61 3.60 22.32
N ASP A 392 0.45 2.98 21.80
CA ASP A 392 1.76 3.64 21.68
C ASP A 392 1.69 4.87 20.76
N VAL A 393 1.06 4.74 19.57
CA VAL A 393 0.88 5.87 18.65
C VAL A 393 0.03 6.97 19.27
N MET A 394 -1.07 6.63 19.95
CA MET A 394 -1.95 7.59 20.61
C MET A 394 -1.27 8.29 21.81
N THR A 395 -0.17 7.76 22.31
CA THR A 395 0.65 8.31 23.40
C THR A 395 2.06 8.70 22.97
N PHE A 396 2.23 9.06 21.67
CA PHE A 396 3.46 9.61 21.08
C PHE A 396 4.68 8.69 21.16
N ASN A 397 4.48 7.38 21.26
CA ASN A 397 5.54 6.37 21.42
C ASN A 397 6.43 6.58 22.68
N VAL A 398 5.90 7.25 23.71
CA VAL A 398 6.69 7.61 24.93
C VAL A 398 7.24 6.38 25.64
N VAL A 399 6.53 5.24 25.62
CA VAL A 399 7.03 3.98 26.20
C VAL A 399 8.35 3.60 25.56
N LYS A 400 8.38 3.44 24.24
CA LYS A 400 9.58 3.03 23.49
C LYS A 400 10.73 4.02 23.70
N VAL A 401 10.48 5.31 23.43
CA VAL A 401 11.49 6.35 23.51
C VAL A 401 12.09 6.45 24.91
N THR A 402 11.26 6.40 25.96
CA THR A 402 11.74 6.50 27.34
C THR A 402 12.47 5.24 27.76
N TYR A 403 11.98 4.05 27.39
CA TYR A 403 12.63 2.80 27.73
C TYR A 403 14.02 2.68 27.07
N GLU A 404 14.13 2.97 25.78
CA GLU A 404 15.41 2.96 25.05
C GLU A 404 16.39 3.97 25.66
N ALA A 405 15.93 5.18 25.97
CA ALA A 405 16.76 6.21 26.63
C ALA A 405 17.25 5.77 28.02
N GLN A 406 16.42 5.12 28.83
CA GLN A 406 16.82 4.60 30.12
C GLN A 406 17.87 3.51 30.03
N CYS A 407 17.68 2.57 29.09
CA CYS A 407 18.63 1.48 28.84
C CYS A 407 19.97 2.00 28.28
N ASP A 408 19.94 3.01 27.41
CA ASP A 408 21.17 3.63 26.88
C ASP A 408 21.88 4.52 27.92
N MET A 409 21.10 5.19 28.79
CA MET A 409 21.64 6.02 29.88
C MET A 409 22.35 5.17 30.92
N ILE A 410 21.82 3.99 31.26
CA ILE A 410 22.38 3.09 32.26
C ILE A 410 22.62 1.71 31.66
N PRO A 411 23.74 1.49 30.95
CA PRO A 411 24.04 0.21 30.30
C PRO A 411 24.15 -0.99 31.25
N THR A 412 24.37 -0.72 32.54
CA THR A 412 24.54 -1.72 33.60
C THR A 412 23.22 -2.18 34.23
N LEU A 413 22.07 -1.69 33.72
CA LEU A 413 20.76 -2.16 34.20
C LEU A 413 20.63 -3.68 34.06
N LYS A 414 20.20 -4.32 35.12
CA LYS A 414 19.87 -5.73 35.16
C LYS A 414 18.55 -5.99 34.42
N ASP A 415 18.34 -7.20 33.93
CA ASP A 415 17.13 -7.53 33.17
C ASP A 415 15.84 -7.38 34.00
N GLU A 416 15.88 -7.69 35.29
CA GLU A 416 14.75 -7.45 36.19
C GLU A 416 14.39 -5.97 36.34
N GLU A 417 15.39 -5.08 36.31
CA GLU A 417 15.20 -3.63 36.38
C GLU A 417 14.63 -3.09 35.06
N LYS A 418 15.14 -3.58 33.91
CA LYS A 418 14.61 -3.26 32.61
C LYS A 418 13.14 -3.69 32.48
N GLN A 419 12.80 -4.90 32.94
CA GLN A 419 11.42 -5.38 32.95
C GLN A 419 10.53 -4.50 33.83
N GLN A 420 10.98 -4.12 35.03
CA GLN A 420 10.21 -3.27 35.95
C GLN A 420 9.99 -1.87 35.36
N ILE A 421 11.01 -1.28 34.72
CA ILE A 421 10.87 -0.01 33.99
C ILE A 421 9.84 -0.12 32.89
N LEU A 422 9.91 -1.15 32.06
CA LEU A 422 8.97 -1.39 30.95
C LEU A 422 7.54 -1.55 31.46
N LEU A 423 7.33 -2.32 32.54
CA LEU A 423 6.02 -2.51 33.16
C LEU A 423 5.41 -1.16 33.61
N TRP A 424 6.19 -0.32 34.28
CA TRP A 424 5.71 0.99 34.71
C TRP A 424 5.45 1.95 33.55
N LEU A 425 6.23 1.90 32.49
CA LEU A 425 5.97 2.72 31.32
C LEU A 425 4.70 2.26 30.59
N LYS A 426 4.42 0.95 30.52
CA LYS A 426 3.16 0.42 30.00
C LYS A 426 1.96 0.82 30.88
N GLU A 427 2.09 0.73 32.21
CA GLU A 427 1.07 1.21 33.16
C GLU A 427 0.80 2.72 32.96
N ALA A 428 1.85 3.52 32.78
CA ALA A 428 1.72 4.95 32.47
C ALA A 428 0.97 5.18 31.15
N ARG A 429 1.21 4.36 30.13
CA ARG A 429 0.52 4.43 28.83
C ARG A 429 -0.97 4.18 28.98
N GLU A 430 -1.37 3.15 29.72
CA GLU A 430 -2.80 2.83 29.95
C GLU A 430 -3.54 4.00 30.64
N LEU A 431 -2.89 4.70 31.55
CA LEU A 431 -3.45 5.90 32.17
C LEU A 431 -3.41 7.13 31.24
N ALA A 432 -2.34 7.27 30.46
CA ALA A 432 -2.15 8.41 29.59
C ALA A 432 -3.11 8.40 28.39
N ILE A 433 -3.52 7.22 27.89
CA ILE A 433 -4.43 7.12 26.74
C ILE A 433 -5.80 7.76 27.00
N ASP A 434 -6.20 7.81 28.28
CA ASP A 434 -7.46 8.39 28.73
C ASP A 434 -7.36 9.86 29.13
N ALA A 435 -6.14 10.41 29.12
CA ALA A 435 -5.93 11.78 29.57
C ALA A 435 -6.53 12.82 28.60
N GLU A 436 -7.01 13.91 29.20
CA GLU A 436 -7.76 15.00 28.57
C GLU A 436 -7.03 15.70 27.40
N SER A 437 -5.71 15.81 27.51
CA SER A 437 -4.89 16.56 26.55
C SER A 437 -3.49 15.97 26.40
N SER A 438 -2.78 16.39 25.35
CA SER A 438 -1.38 16.03 25.12
C SER A 438 -0.51 16.33 26.35
N ASN A 439 -0.66 17.51 26.95
CA ASN A 439 0.08 17.90 28.15
C ASN A 439 -0.22 16.96 29.35
N LYS A 440 -1.50 16.62 29.53
CA LYS A 440 -1.89 15.68 30.60
C LYS A 440 -1.33 14.27 30.36
N LYS A 441 -1.25 13.80 29.13
CA LYS A 441 -0.55 12.55 28.79
C LYS A 441 0.92 12.61 29.23
N HIS A 442 1.63 13.68 28.90
CA HIS A 442 3.03 13.86 29.31
C HIS A 442 3.20 13.98 30.84
N GLU A 443 2.25 14.62 31.58
CA GLU A 443 2.26 14.67 33.04
C GLU A 443 2.17 13.27 33.64
N VAL A 444 1.33 12.37 33.11
CA VAL A 444 1.24 10.98 33.56
C VAL A 444 2.61 10.29 33.41
N PHE A 445 3.20 10.34 32.23
CA PHE A 445 4.54 9.77 32.04
C PHE A 445 5.61 10.42 32.93
N GLY A 446 5.52 11.73 33.20
CA GLY A 446 6.41 12.43 34.08
C GLY A 446 6.40 11.87 35.52
N LYS A 447 5.23 11.55 36.06
CA LYS A 447 5.09 10.89 37.36
C LYS A 447 5.79 9.53 37.41
N TYR A 448 5.63 8.74 36.35
CA TYR A 448 6.25 7.41 36.23
C TYR A 448 7.77 7.49 36.03
N LYS A 449 8.27 8.48 35.29
CA LYS A 449 9.70 8.76 35.19
C LYS A 449 10.29 9.08 36.58
N GLY A 450 9.58 9.87 37.41
CA GLY A 450 9.96 10.10 38.81
C GLY A 450 10.01 8.82 39.64
N ARG A 451 9.00 7.94 39.49
CA ARG A 451 8.96 6.64 40.18
C ARG A 451 10.13 5.73 39.74
N ILE A 452 10.45 5.68 38.46
CA ILE A 452 11.59 4.94 37.90
C ILE A 452 12.90 5.49 38.49
N ASN A 453 13.11 6.80 38.49
CA ASN A 453 14.32 7.42 39.01
C ASN A 453 14.51 7.11 40.53
N ASN A 454 13.44 7.21 41.33
CA ASN A 454 13.49 6.86 42.74
C ASN A 454 13.84 5.38 42.99
N TYR A 455 13.30 4.47 42.14
CA TYR A 455 13.60 3.06 42.21
C TYR A 455 15.08 2.78 41.93
N LEU A 456 15.60 3.36 40.82
CA LEU A 456 16.99 3.17 40.42
C LEU A 456 17.97 3.76 41.46
N SER A 457 17.69 4.94 42.01
CA SER A 457 18.49 5.53 43.10
C SER A 457 18.52 4.64 44.33
N LYS A 458 17.41 4.03 44.72
CA LYS A 458 17.36 3.04 45.82
C LYS A 458 18.15 1.76 45.54
N ARG A 459 18.38 1.44 44.26
CA ARG A 459 19.19 0.30 43.79
C ARG A 459 20.68 0.66 43.70
N GLY A 460 21.06 1.90 44.03
CA GLY A 460 22.45 2.36 44.12
C GLY A 460 22.99 3.04 42.88
N TYR A 461 22.13 3.32 41.87
CA TYR A 461 22.52 4.06 40.67
C TYR A 461 22.63 5.57 40.99
N ASP A 462 23.76 6.17 40.67
CA ASP A 462 23.94 7.63 40.68
C ASP A 462 23.45 8.22 39.35
N LEU A 463 22.17 8.59 39.33
CA LEU A 463 21.53 9.08 38.11
C LEU A 463 22.15 10.34 37.51
N THR A 464 22.86 11.13 38.32
CA THR A 464 23.58 12.32 37.84
C THR A 464 24.79 11.91 37.04
N LYS A 465 25.63 11.04 37.61
CA LYS A 465 26.81 10.51 36.91
C LYS A 465 26.45 9.69 35.67
N GLU A 466 25.40 8.86 35.76
CA GLU A 466 24.94 8.06 34.61
C GLU A 466 24.50 8.98 33.47
N ARG A 467 23.80 10.07 33.75
CA ARG A 467 23.35 11.05 32.76
C ARG A 467 24.53 11.80 32.15
N GLU A 468 25.50 12.25 32.95
CA GLU A 468 26.70 12.91 32.45
C GLU A 468 27.49 11.98 31.53
N ALA A 469 27.71 10.74 31.95
CA ALA A 469 28.38 9.74 31.16
C ALA A 469 27.60 9.40 29.82
N TRP A 470 26.27 9.40 29.91
CA TRP A 470 25.41 9.22 28.74
C TRP A 470 25.56 10.37 27.74
N TYR A 471 25.57 11.60 28.21
CA TYR A 471 25.77 12.78 27.35
C TYR A 471 27.10 12.72 26.60
N GLU A 472 28.17 12.34 27.26
CA GLU A 472 29.47 12.16 26.60
C GLU A 472 29.41 11.04 25.55
N ARG A 473 28.77 9.91 25.82
CA ARG A 473 28.60 8.82 24.86
C ARG A 473 27.76 9.24 23.66
N VAL A 474 26.67 9.98 23.85
CA VAL A 474 25.81 10.46 22.75
C VAL A 474 26.59 11.45 21.88
N LYS A 475 27.32 12.38 22.50
CA LYS A 475 28.16 13.36 21.79
C LYS A 475 29.27 12.69 20.98
N ALA A 476 29.95 11.69 21.55
CA ALA A 476 30.99 10.93 20.87
C ALA A 476 30.47 10.16 19.63
N ARG A 477 29.16 9.79 19.62
CA ARG A 477 28.48 9.15 18.48
C ARG A 477 27.92 10.14 17.45
N GLY A 478 28.16 11.45 17.65
CA GLY A 478 27.61 12.50 16.76
C GLY A 478 26.11 12.73 16.92
N GLY A 479 25.49 12.27 18.01
CA GLY A 479 24.09 12.48 18.35
C GLY A 479 23.85 13.89 18.91
N GLN A 480 22.63 14.41 18.72
CA GLN A 480 22.11 15.58 19.45
C GLN A 480 21.13 15.08 20.53
N LEU A 481 21.17 15.71 21.70
CA LEU A 481 20.32 15.41 22.86
C LEU A 481 19.03 16.20 22.84
#